data_ce907dd4f9fc98e866041dc145b1b1ec
#
_entry.id   ce907dd4f9fc98e866041dc145b1b1ec
#
_cell.length_a   1.000
_cell.length_b   1.000
_cell.length_c   1.000
_cell.angle_alpha   90.00
_cell.angle_beta   90.00
_cell.angle_gamma   90.00
#
_symmetry.space_group_name_H-M   'P 1'
#
loop_
_entity.id
_entity.type
_entity.pdbx_description
1 polymer ?
#
loop_
_entity_poly.entity_id
_entity_poly.type
_entity_poly.pdbx_seq_one_letter_code
_entity_poly.pdbx_strand_id
1 'polypeptide(L)'
;AQYYCHFTSPIRRYPDLQIHRIIKENLNGKINDKRRERLAVIVDEAAKQSSEMERLAEDAEREVDDLKKAEYMMDRIGEEYDGIISSVTSFGIFVELSNTIEGLVHITDLDDDYYVYDEAHLMLIGERTKNIYRLGDTVKVRCSRVDIDNREIFFDIVKNEGEKEEIVPSERTASIIAEIKSEHNSTYITEV
;
A
#
# COMPACT_ATOMS: atom_id res chain seq x y z
N ALA A 1 12.39 19.88 10.96
CA ALA A 1 12.94 20.94 11.82
C ALA A 1 13.20 20.36 13.22
N GLN A 2 14.25 20.82 13.90
CA GLN A 2 14.62 20.34 15.24
C GLN A 2 13.52 20.61 16.29
N TYR A 3 12.77 21.69 16.10
CA TYR A 3 11.62 22.05 16.93
C TYR A 3 10.42 22.26 16.01
N TYR A 4 9.67 21.19 15.78
CA TYR A 4 8.45 21.22 14.99
C TYR A 4 7.27 20.78 15.84
N CYS A 5 6.14 21.44 15.67
CA CYS A 5 4.88 21.03 16.25
C CYS A 5 3.73 21.40 15.31
N HIS A 6 2.64 20.69 15.44
CA HIS A 6 1.38 21.05 14.81
C HIS A 6 0.83 22.31 15.48
N PHE A 7 0.23 23.22 14.71
CA PHE A 7 -0.21 24.50 15.22
C PHE A 7 -1.53 25.02 14.60
N THR A 8 -1.83 24.63 13.37
CA THR A 8 -2.81 25.32 12.52
C THR A 8 -4.25 24.81 12.63
N SER A 9 -4.51 23.71 13.34
CA SER A 9 -5.83 23.08 13.41
C SER A 9 -6.30 22.79 14.84
N PRO A 10 -6.42 23.80 15.73
CA PRO A 10 -6.75 23.61 17.14
C PRO A 10 -8.18 23.10 17.40
N ILE A 11 -9.06 23.11 16.39
CA ILE A 11 -10.43 22.60 16.50
C ILE A 11 -10.45 21.07 16.54
N ARG A 12 -9.61 20.42 15.72
CA ARG A 12 -9.60 18.96 15.57
C ARG A 12 -8.36 18.25 16.14
N ARG A 13 -7.28 18.98 16.42
CA ARG A 13 -6.05 18.43 16.99
C ARG A 13 -5.77 19.05 18.37
N TYR A 14 -5.80 18.19 19.38
CA TYR A 14 -5.56 18.62 20.76
C TYR A 14 -4.16 19.18 21.02
N PRO A 15 -3.07 18.68 20.41
CA PRO A 15 -1.74 19.28 20.52
C PRO A 15 -1.70 20.75 20.09
N ASP A 16 -2.35 21.09 18.99
CA ASP A 16 -2.45 22.47 18.51
C ASP A 16 -3.13 23.37 19.55
N LEU A 17 -4.23 22.90 20.11
CA LEU A 17 -4.95 23.62 21.15
C LEU A 17 -4.10 23.85 22.40
N GLN A 18 -3.33 22.83 22.82
CA GLN A 18 -2.43 22.94 23.97
C GLN A 18 -1.32 23.97 23.72
N ILE A 19 -0.72 23.98 22.54
CA ILE A 19 0.31 24.96 22.16
C ILE A 19 -0.27 26.37 22.20
N HIS A 20 -1.47 26.59 21.64
CA HIS A 20 -2.14 27.89 21.71
C HIS A 20 -2.36 28.36 23.17
N ARG A 21 -2.76 27.45 24.06
CA ARG A 21 -2.93 27.76 25.48
C ARG A 21 -1.61 28.12 26.17
N ILE A 22 -0.55 27.34 25.90
CA ILE A 22 0.78 27.58 26.47
C ILE A 22 1.36 28.90 25.99
N ILE A 23 1.26 29.20 24.69
CA ILE A 23 1.71 30.48 24.11
C ILE A 23 0.96 31.64 24.78
N LYS A 24 -0.36 31.52 24.95
CA LYS A 24 -1.16 32.55 25.60
C LYS A 24 -0.78 32.75 27.07
N GLU A 25 -0.51 31.70 27.82
CA GLU A 25 0.01 31.76 29.18
C GLU A 25 1.38 32.46 29.22
N ASN A 26 2.29 32.12 28.27
CA ASN A 26 3.61 32.73 28.19
C ASN A 26 3.55 34.25 27.88
N LEU A 27 2.76 34.62 26.88
CA LEU A 27 2.59 36.02 26.51
C LEU A 27 2.01 36.86 27.65
N ASN A 28 1.19 36.25 28.51
CA ASN A 28 0.64 36.93 29.70
C ASN A 28 1.59 36.85 30.92
N GLY A 29 2.81 36.37 30.79
CA GLY A 29 3.78 36.27 31.89
C GLY A 29 3.40 35.30 33.00
N LYS A 30 2.53 34.31 32.73
CA LYS A 30 1.99 33.39 33.73
C LYS A 30 2.84 32.13 33.92
N ILE A 31 3.90 31.92 33.11
CA ILE A 31 4.76 30.73 33.16
C ILE A 31 5.95 31.02 34.07
N ASN A 32 5.89 30.53 35.31
CA ASN A 32 7.02 30.44 36.22
C ASN A 32 7.60 28.99 36.23
N ASP A 33 8.71 28.76 36.96
CA ASP A 33 9.39 27.46 36.97
C ASP A 33 8.46 26.32 37.42
N LYS A 34 7.68 26.51 38.48
CA LYS A 34 6.70 25.53 38.92
C LYS A 34 5.63 25.22 37.90
N ARG A 35 5.20 26.25 37.13
CA ARG A 35 4.23 26.07 36.03
C ARG A 35 4.86 25.34 34.85
N ARG A 36 6.12 25.62 34.54
CA ARG A 36 6.90 24.94 33.49
C ARG A 36 7.04 23.45 33.78
N GLU A 37 7.41 23.05 35.01
CA GLU A 37 7.49 21.66 35.38
C GLU A 37 6.14 20.92 35.22
N ARG A 38 5.04 21.54 35.65
CA ARG A 38 3.70 20.96 35.47
C ARG A 38 3.31 20.85 33.99
N LEU A 39 3.63 21.84 33.20
CA LEU A 39 3.35 21.82 31.76
C LEU A 39 4.17 20.73 31.05
N ALA A 40 5.39 20.46 31.48
CA ALA A 40 6.21 19.38 30.91
C ALA A 40 5.51 18.02 31.04
N VAL A 41 4.96 17.72 32.22
CA VAL A 41 4.20 16.48 32.45
C VAL A 41 2.93 16.43 31.58
N ILE A 42 2.14 17.50 31.60
CA ILE A 42 0.88 17.58 30.83
C ILE A 42 1.15 17.44 29.33
N VAL A 43 2.22 18.04 28.83
CA VAL A 43 2.57 17.97 27.41
C VAL A 43 3.02 16.56 27.01
N ASP A 44 3.81 15.89 27.87
CA ASP A 44 4.26 14.51 27.60
C ASP A 44 3.08 13.54 27.54
N GLU A 45 2.17 13.61 28.52
CA GLU A 45 0.95 12.80 28.57
C GLU A 45 0.04 13.10 27.35
N ALA A 46 -0.20 14.37 27.08
CA ALA A 46 -1.06 14.80 25.95
C ALA A 46 -0.48 14.39 24.60
N ALA A 47 0.83 14.46 24.41
CA ALA A 47 1.50 14.07 23.17
C ALA A 47 1.36 12.56 22.92
N LYS A 48 1.60 11.73 23.93
CA LYS A 48 1.43 10.27 23.84
C LYS A 48 0.00 9.90 23.48
N GLN A 49 -0.96 10.37 24.28
CA GLN A 49 -2.37 10.08 24.06
C GLN A 49 -2.85 10.58 22.67
N SER A 50 -2.43 11.77 22.26
CA SER A 50 -2.84 12.31 20.97
C SER A 50 -2.30 11.48 19.81
N SER A 51 -1.06 11.00 19.88
CA SER A 51 -0.47 10.15 18.86
C SER A 51 -1.14 8.77 18.76
N GLU A 52 -1.56 8.23 19.90
CA GLU A 52 -2.31 6.97 19.94
C GLU A 52 -3.71 7.13 19.35
N MET A 53 -4.42 8.20 19.73
CA MET A 53 -5.77 8.46 19.24
C MET A 53 -5.78 8.85 17.75
N GLU A 54 -4.76 9.54 17.25
CA GLU A 54 -4.63 9.87 15.83
C GLU A 54 -4.51 8.61 14.99
N ARG A 55 -3.62 7.68 15.38
CA ARG A 55 -3.50 6.38 14.71
C ARG A 55 -4.80 5.58 14.72
N LEU A 56 -5.46 5.52 15.88
CA LEU A 56 -6.74 4.82 15.99
C LEU A 56 -7.81 5.44 15.08
N ALA A 57 -7.83 6.77 14.96
CA ALA A 57 -8.77 7.47 14.09
C ALA A 57 -8.47 7.20 12.61
N GLU A 58 -7.19 7.20 12.21
CA GLU A 58 -6.77 6.87 10.84
C GLU A 58 -7.09 5.42 10.48
N ASP A 59 -6.86 4.49 11.40
CA ASP A 59 -7.20 3.08 11.17
C ASP A 59 -8.72 2.90 11.03
N ALA A 60 -9.51 3.55 11.88
CA ALA A 60 -10.97 3.50 11.79
C ALA A 60 -11.50 4.13 10.49
N GLU A 61 -10.92 5.24 10.02
CA GLU A 61 -11.26 5.88 8.75
C GLU A 61 -10.97 4.94 7.58
N ARG A 62 -9.78 4.34 7.56
CA ARG A 62 -9.38 3.36 6.53
C ARG A 62 -10.33 2.16 6.50
N GLU A 63 -10.65 1.61 7.67
CA GLU A 63 -11.57 0.48 7.76
C GLU A 63 -12.97 0.77 7.20
N VAL A 64 -13.47 1.99 7.42
CA VAL A 64 -14.76 2.42 6.86
C VAL A 64 -14.66 2.60 5.34
N ASP A 65 -13.58 3.18 4.85
CA ASP A 65 -13.35 3.35 3.42
C ASP A 65 -13.25 2.01 2.70
N ASP A 66 -12.50 1.06 3.25
CA ASP A 66 -12.34 -0.28 2.69
C ASP A 66 -13.68 -1.04 2.67
N LEU A 67 -14.47 -0.93 3.74
CA LEU A 67 -15.84 -1.48 3.77
C LEU A 67 -16.71 -0.87 2.66
N LYS A 68 -16.66 0.46 2.48
CA LYS A 68 -17.47 1.13 1.45
C LYS A 68 -17.00 0.79 0.03
N LYS A 69 -15.70 0.62 -0.18
CA LYS A 69 -15.15 0.13 -1.44
C LYS A 69 -15.62 -1.30 -1.74
N ALA A 70 -15.59 -2.19 -0.75
CA ALA A 70 -16.07 -3.57 -0.89
C ALA A 70 -17.59 -3.61 -1.17
N GLU A 71 -18.41 -2.87 -0.42
CA GLU A 71 -19.84 -2.74 -0.69
C GLU A 71 -20.12 -2.23 -2.11
N TYR A 72 -19.37 -1.22 -2.57
CA TYR A 72 -19.51 -0.68 -3.92
C TYR A 72 -19.16 -1.70 -5.01
N MET A 73 -18.13 -2.52 -4.80
CA MET A 73 -17.69 -3.52 -5.77
C MET A 73 -18.58 -4.78 -5.76
N MET A 74 -19.32 -5.05 -4.68
CA MET A 74 -20.19 -6.20 -4.58
C MET A 74 -21.26 -6.26 -5.70
N ASP A 75 -21.81 -5.10 -6.06
CA ASP A 75 -22.80 -4.99 -7.13
C ASP A 75 -22.18 -5.03 -8.54
N ARG A 76 -20.86 -5.12 -8.63
CA ARG A 76 -20.06 -5.01 -9.87
C ARG A 76 -19.21 -6.23 -10.15
N ILE A 77 -19.50 -7.32 -9.51
CA ILE A 77 -18.82 -8.60 -9.78
C ILE A 77 -19.04 -8.98 -11.25
N GLY A 78 -17.96 -9.30 -11.95
CA GLY A 78 -17.97 -9.64 -13.38
C GLY A 78 -17.70 -8.44 -14.31
N GLU A 79 -17.72 -7.21 -13.81
CA GLU A 79 -17.34 -6.03 -14.61
C GLU A 79 -15.82 -5.94 -14.83
N GLU A 80 -15.42 -5.37 -15.96
CA GLU A 80 -14.01 -5.21 -16.34
C GLU A 80 -13.55 -3.76 -16.17
N TYR A 81 -12.30 -3.60 -15.75
CA TYR A 81 -11.70 -2.31 -15.47
C TYR A 81 -10.25 -2.27 -15.96
N ASP A 82 -9.81 -1.08 -16.34
CA ASP A 82 -8.40 -0.79 -16.50
C ASP A 82 -7.83 -0.32 -15.16
N GLY A 83 -6.71 -0.90 -14.76
CA GLY A 83 -6.04 -0.58 -13.49
C GLY A 83 -4.53 -0.50 -13.65
N ILE A 84 -3.88 -0.05 -12.58
CA ILE A 84 -2.42 0.06 -12.49
C ILE A 84 -1.97 -0.83 -11.33
N ILE A 85 -0.90 -1.58 -11.54
CA ILE A 85 -0.30 -2.38 -10.47
C ILE A 85 0.29 -1.44 -9.42
N SER A 86 -0.33 -1.41 -8.24
CA SER A 86 0.03 -0.57 -7.09
C SER A 86 1.06 -1.25 -6.17
N SER A 87 1.05 -2.59 -6.13
CA SER A 87 2.01 -3.36 -5.35
C SER A 87 2.19 -4.76 -5.92
N VAL A 88 3.40 -5.31 -5.74
CA VAL A 88 3.74 -6.69 -6.14
C VAL A 88 4.28 -7.43 -4.92
N THR A 89 3.71 -8.59 -4.63
CA THR A 89 4.05 -9.43 -3.48
C THR A 89 4.30 -10.86 -3.91
N SER A 90 4.80 -11.70 -3.01
CA SER A 90 5.03 -13.12 -3.27
C SER A 90 3.74 -13.93 -3.48
N PHE A 91 2.60 -13.43 -3.02
CA PHE A 91 1.30 -14.11 -3.15
C PHE A 91 0.39 -13.51 -4.23
N GLY A 92 0.80 -12.42 -4.89
CA GLY A 92 0.03 -11.81 -5.98
C GLY A 92 0.36 -10.35 -6.23
N ILE A 93 -0.45 -9.72 -7.05
CA ILE A 93 -0.36 -8.31 -7.39
C ILE A 93 -1.59 -7.56 -6.90
N PHE A 94 -1.39 -6.36 -6.38
CA PHE A 94 -2.49 -5.42 -6.10
C PHE A 94 -2.67 -4.49 -7.28
N VAL A 95 -3.92 -4.29 -7.68
CA VAL A 95 -4.28 -3.44 -8.81
C VAL A 95 -5.20 -2.34 -8.31
N GLU A 96 -4.80 -1.10 -8.53
CA GLU A 96 -5.59 0.09 -8.22
C GLU A 96 -6.35 0.55 -9.47
N LEU A 97 -7.65 0.72 -9.33
CA LEU A 97 -8.53 1.25 -10.36
C LEU A 97 -8.51 2.79 -10.36
N SER A 98 -9.00 3.41 -11.43
CA SER A 98 -9.08 4.87 -11.56
C SER A 98 -9.91 5.57 -10.47
N ASN A 99 -10.78 4.85 -9.79
CA ASN A 99 -11.60 5.31 -8.66
C ASN A 99 -10.96 5.03 -7.29
N THR A 100 -9.66 4.73 -7.24
CA THR A 100 -8.88 4.43 -6.01
C THR A 100 -9.30 3.15 -5.26
N ILE A 101 -10.07 2.27 -5.90
CA ILE A 101 -10.36 0.95 -5.37
C ILE A 101 -9.19 0.04 -5.72
N GLU A 102 -8.65 -0.62 -4.72
CA GLU A 102 -7.59 -1.59 -4.86
C GLU A 102 -8.13 -3.01 -4.66
N GLY A 103 -7.64 -3.96 -5.46
CA GLY A 103 -7.98 -5.37 -5.32
C GLY A 103 -6.80 -6.27 -5.61
N LEU A 104 -6.86 -7.48 -5.09
CA LEU A 104 -5.82 -8.50 -5.21
C LEU A 104 -6.10 -9.43 -6.39
N VAL A 105 -5.11 -9.59 -7.27
CA VAL A 105 -5.00 -10.74 -8.16
C VAL A 105 -4.05 -11.73 -7.52
N HIS A 106 -4.59 -12.84 -7.02
CA HIS A 106 -3.76 -13.83 -6.35
C HIS A 106 -2.92 -14.60 -7.38
N ILE A 107 -1.70 -14.99 -7.01
CA ILE A 107 -0.76 -15.66 -7.91
C ILE A 107 -1.32 -17.00 -8.47
N THR A 108 -2.21 -17.67 -7.74
CA THR A 108 -2.87 -18.90 -8.20
C THR A 108 -3.91 -18.65 -9.29
N ASP A 109 -4.40 -17.41 -9.41
CA ASP A 109 -5.41 -17.01 -10.40
C ASP A 109 -4.74 -16.56 -11.72
N LEU A 110 -3.40 -16.47 -11.72
CA LEU A 110 -2.57 -16.33 -12.93
C LEU A 110 -2.34 -17.70 -13.54
N ASP A 111 -3.34 -18.22 -14.26
CA ASP A 111 -3.40 -19.60 -14.76
C ASP A 111 -2.56 -19.89 -16.03
N ASP A 112 -1.91 -18.86 -16.58
CA ASP A 112 -1.13 -18.94 -17.82
C ASP A 112 0.29 -19.46 -17.61
N ASP A 113 0.87 -19.28 -16.41
CA ASP A 113 2.23 -19.72 -16.09
C ASP A 113 2.43 -19.90 -14.58
N TYR A 114 3.60 -20.45 -14.22
CA TYR A 114 4.11 -20.40 -12.86
C TYR A 114 4.93 -19.12 -12.68
N TYR A 115 4.53 -18.29 -11.72
CA TYR A 115 5.16 -17.00 -11.47
C TYR A 115 6.09 -17.05 -10.27
N VAL A 116 7.30 -16.50 -10.44
CA VAL A 116 8.32 -16.36 -9.40
C VAL A 116 8.42 -14.89 -9.01
N TYR A 117 8.41 -14.62 -7.71
CA TYR A 117 8.55 -13.27 -7.17
C TYR A 117 10.03 -12.88 -7.08
N ASP A 118 10.39 -11.79 -7.72
CA ASP A 118 11.68 -11.12 -7.60
C ASP A 118 11.56 -9.96 -6.59
N GLU A 119 12.06 -10.18 -5.37
CA GLU A 119 12.01 -9.19 -4.29
C GLU A 119 12.89 -7.98 -4.57
N ALA A 120 14.03 -8.16 -5.26
CA ALA A 120 14.97 -7.08 -5.55
C ALA A 120 14.39 -6.04 -6.53
N HIS A 121 13.51 -6.48 -7.43
CA HIS A 121 12.93 -5.62 -8.47
C HIS A 121 11.41 -5.44 -8.31
N LEU A 122 10.80 -6.01 -7.27
CA LEU A 122 9.35 -5.96 -6.97
C LEU A 122 8.51 -6.35 -8.19
N MET A 123 8.76 -7.54 -8.74
CA MET A 123 8.05 -8.03 -9.93
C MET A 123 7.74 -9.52 -9.83
N LEU A 124 6.67 -9.96 -10.54
CA LEU A 124 6.39 -11.36 -10.81
C LEU A 124 6.84 -11.71 -12.22
N ILE A 125 7.57 -12.79 -12.37
CA ILE A 125 8.12 -13.26 -13.65
C ILE A 125 7.61 -14.67 -13.94
N GLY A 126 6.92 -14.87 -15.06
CA GLY A 126 6.49 -16.16 -15.53
C GLY A 126 7.67 -17.02 -15.99
N GLU A 127 7.76 -18.25 -15.53
CA GLU A 127 8.87 -19.15 -15.87
C GLU A 127 8.92 -19.51 -17.36
N ARG A 128 7.77 -19.80 -17.94
CA ARG A 128 7.62 -20.28 -19.32
C ARG A 128 7.32 -19.16 -20.30
N THR A 129 6.28 -18.36 -20.00
CA THR A 129 5.80 -17.29 -20.89
C THR A 129 6.71 -16.08 -20.89
N LYS A 130 7.49 -15.86 -19.83
CA LYS A 130 8.29 -14.65 -19.58
C LYS A 130 7.45 -13.37 -19.41
N ASN A 131 6.14 -13.53 -19.18
CA ASN A 131 5.31 -12.41 -18.80
C ASN A 131 5.80 -11.82 -17.48
N ILE A 132 5.80 -10.51 -17.40
CA ILE A 132 6.30 -9.78 -16.21
C ILE A 132 5.21 -8.81 -15.75
N TYR A 133 4.90 -8.85 -14.45
CA TYR A 133 4.04 -7.87 -13.80
C TYR A 133 4.89 -7.02 -12.86
N ARG A 134 4.93 -5.70 -13.11
CA ARG A 134 5.74 -4.74 -12.35
C ARG A 134 4.87 -3.65 -11.77
N LEU A 135 5.38 -3.04 -10.71
CA LEU A 135 4.81 -1.82 -10.16
C LEU A 135 4.65 -0.75 -11.25
N GLY A 136 3.44 -0.21 -11.39
CA GLY A 136 3.11 0.84 -12.37
C GLY A 136 2.69 0.34 -13.74
N ASP A 137 2.75 -0.96 -14.03
CA ASP A 137 2.24 -1.51 -15.28
C ASP A 137 0.70 -1.41 -15.33
N THR A 138 0.15 -1.10 -16.50
CA THR A 138 -1.29 -1.08 -16.72
C THR A 138 -1.80 -2.47 -17.04
N VAL A 139 -2.88 -2.88 -16.40
CA VAL A 139 -3.50 -4.19 -16.61
C VAL A 139 -5.01 -4.05 -16.71
N LYS A 140 -5.63 -4.95 -17.48
CA LYS A 140 -7.07 -5.08 -17.51
C LYS A 140 -7.52 -6.18 -16.57
N VAL A 141 -8.42 -5.86 -15.65
CA VAL A 141 -8.88 -6.79 -14.63
C VAL A 141 -10.40 -6.89 -14.63
N ARG A 142 -10.90 -8.03 -14.14
CA ARG A 142 -12.33 -8.28 -13.89
C ARG A 142 -12.52 -8.51 -12.41
N CYS A 143 -13.54 -7.89 -11.80
CA CYS A 143 -13.91 -8.18 -10.43
C CYS A 143 -14.46 -9.62 -10.35
N SER A 144 -13.72 -10.51 -9.69
CA SER A 144 -14.10 -11.93 -9.58
C SER A 144 -14.87 -12.23 -8.30
N ARG A 145 -14.44 -11.66 -7.20
CA ARG A 145 -15.02 -11.89 -5.88
C ARG A 145 -14.82 -10.69 -4.96
N VAL A 146 -15.76 -10.49 -4.06
CA VAL A 146 -15.68 -9.50 -2.99
C VAL A 146 -15.99 -10.19 -1.66
N ASP A 147 -15.15 -9.97 -0.67
CA ASP A 147 -15.34 -10.42 0.71
C ASP A 147 -15.58 -9.19 1.59
N ILE A 148 -16.85 -8.95 1.94
CA ILE A 148 -17.26 -7.78 2.73
C ILE A 148 -16.76 -7.92 4.17
N ASP A 149 -16.78 -9.12 4.74
CA ASP A 149 -16.40 -9.36 6.14
C ASP A 149 -14.92 -9.05 6.35
N ASN A 150 -14.05 -9.46 5.40
CA ASN A 150 -12.62 -9.17 5.39
C ASN A 150 -12.27 -7.87 4.67
N ARG A 151 -13.23 -7.23 4.01
CA ARG A 151 -13.06 -5.99 3.21
C ARG A 151 -12.06 -6.18 2.07
N GLU A 152 -12.03 -7.37 1.48
CA GLU A 152 -11.11 -7.75 0.40
C GLU A 152 -11.85 -7.80 -0.94
N ILE A 153 -11.19 -7.29 -1.98
CA ILE A 153 -11.66 -7.31 -3.36
C ILE A 153 -10.66 -8.13 -4.17
N PHE A 154 -11.18 -9.09 -4.93
CA PHE A 154 -10.36 -9.97 -5.77
C PHE A 154 -10.64 -9.68 -7.24
N PHE A 155 -9.56 -9.66 -8.00
CA PHE A 155 -9.59 -9.47 -9.44
C PHE A 155 -8.96 -10.65 -10.17
N ASP A 156 -9.43 -10.90 -11.39
CA ASP A 156 -8.79 -11.77 -12.37
C ASP A 156 -8.21 -10.92 -13.50
N ILE A 157 -7.06 -11.31 -14.06
CA ILE A 157 -6.51 -10.65 -15.25
C ILE A 157 -7.36 -11.01 -16.46
N VAL A 158 -7.81 -9.98 -17.18
CA VAL A 158 -8.47 -10.16 -18.48
C VAL A 158 -7.42 -10.22 -19.58
N LYS A 159 -7.27 -11.41 -20.18
CA LYS A 159 -6.37 -11.60 -21.32
C LYS A 159 -7.01 -11.02 -22.57
N ASN A 160 -6.35 -10.11 -23.25
CA ASN A 160 -6.77 -9.66 -24.58
C ASN A 160 -6.51 -10.80 -25.60
N GLU A 161 -7.53 -11.43 -26.12
CA GLU A 161 -7.44 -12.49 -27.15
C GLU A 161 -6.91 -11.98 -28.51
N GLY A 162 -6.23 -10.84 -28.58
CA GLY A 162 -5.83 -10.22 -29.85
C GLY A 162 -4.44 -9.60 -29.91
N GLU A 163 -3.79 -9.36 -28.81
CA GLU A 163 -2.46 -8.71 -28.81
C GLU A 163 -1.40 -9.65 -28.20
N LYS A 164 -0.80 -10.45 -29.08
CA LYS A 164 0.59 -10.87 -28.83
C LYS A 164 1.48 -9.64 -29.09
N GLU A 165 1.44 -8.65 -28.22
CA GLU A 165 2.60 -7.79 -28.12
C GLU A 165 3.75 -8.65 -27.60
N GLU A 166 4.66 -8.98 -28.49
CA GLU A 166 6.01 -9.39 -28.10
C GLU A 166 6.56 -8.21 -27.27
N ILE A 167 6.38 -8.30 -25.96
CA ILE A 167 7.10 -7.44 -25.02
C ILE A 167 8.57 -7.81 -25.21
N VAL A 168 9.24 -7.08 -26.07
CA VAL A 168 10.70 -7.18 -26.21
C VAL A 168 11.27 -6.71 -24.90
N PRO A 169 11.82 -7.62 -24.06
CA PRO A 169 12.36 -7.21 -22.77
C PRO A 169 13.45 -6.18 -23.04
N SER A 170 13.45 -5.08 -22.31
CA SER A 170 14.56 -4.12 -22.40
C SER A 170 15.88 -4.88 -22.13
N GLU A 171 16.99 -4.40 -22.69
CA GLU A 171 18.31 -5.03 -22.49
C GLU A 171 18.61 -5.30 -21.00
N ARG A 172 18.10 -4.45 -20.13
CA ARG A 172 18.20 -4.59 -18.68
C ARG A 172 17.37 -5.74 -18.14
N THR A 173 16.18 -5.95 -18.65
CA THR A 173 15.28 -7.04 -18.27
C THR A 173 15.81 -8.39 -18.77
N ALA A 174 16.38 -8.43 -19.97
CA ALA A 174 17.04 -9.62 -20.52
C ALA A 174 18.27 -10.03 -19.68
N SER A 175 19.02 -9.06 -19.16
CA SER A 175 20.17 -9.29 -18.27
C SER A 175 19.73 -9.90 -16.94
N ILE A 176 18.66 -9.43 -16.33
CA ILE A 176 18.09 -9.93 -15.06
C ILE A 176 17.58 -11.37 -15.24
N ILE A 177 16.89 -11.66 -16.34
CA ILE A 177 16.43 -13.00 -16.66
C ILE A 177 17.61 -13.98 -16.83
N ALA A 178 18.74 -13.49 -17.37
CA ALA A 178 19.96 -14.29 -17.52
C ALA A 178 20.64 -14.56 -16.17
N GLU A 179 20.64 -13.59 -15.26
CA GLU A 179 21.20 -13.73 -13.90
C GLU A 179 20.41 -14.74 -13.07
N ILE A 180 19.10 -14.65 -13.05
CA ILE A 180 18.20 -15.61 -12.34
C ILE A 180 18.42 -17.05 -12.87
N LYS A 181 18.60 -17.21 -14.19
CA LYS A 181 18.92 -18.54 -14.78
C LYS A 181 20.27 -19.08 -14.34
N SER A 182 21.27 -18.22 -14.12
CA SER A 182 22.60 -18.65 -13.68
C SER A 182 22.61 -19.12 -12.24
N GLU A 183 21.82 -18.48 -11.37
CA GLU A 183 21.68 -18.84 -9.97
C GLU A 183 20.91 -20.14 -9.77
N HIS A 184 19.83 -20.36 -10.51
CA HIS A 184 19.06 -21.63 -10.45
C HIS A 184 19.88 -22.84 -10.94
N ASN A 185 20.68 -22.69 -12.00
CA ASN A 185 21.56 -23.76 -12.48
C ASN A 185 22.74 -24.07 -11.53
N SER A 186 23.13 -23.12 -10.68
CA SER A 186 24.21 -23.33 -9.70
C SER A 186 23.75 -24.18 -8.50
N THR A 187 22.45 -24.16 -8.17
CA THR A 187 21.91 -24.88 -7.00
C THR A 187 21.73 -26.38 -7.25
N TYR A 188 21.64 -26.81 -8.49
CA TYR A 188 21.52 -28.27 -8.86
C TYR A 188 22.84 -29.00 -9.07
N ILE A 189 24.00 -28.36 -8.96
CA ILE A 189 25.32 -28.98 -9.21
C ILE A 189 26.05 -29.31 -7.89
N THR A 190 25.48 -29.01 -6.73
CA THR A 190 26.16 -29.21 -5.44
C THR A 190 25.65 -30.44 -4.66
N GLU A 191 24.80 -31.28 -5.24
CA GLU A 191 24.40 -32.57 -4.66
C GLU A 191 24.61 -33.71 -5.65
N VAL A 192 25.88 -34.09 -5.86
CA VAL A 192 26.28 -35.43 -6.34
C VAL A 192 27.55 -35.86 -5.61
#